data_50fb0aac9d5923f7d623af2632f52a55
#
_entry.id   50fb0aac9d5923f7d623af2632f52a55
#
_cell.length_a   1.000
_cell.length_b   1.000
_cell.length_c   1.000
_cell.angle_alpha   90.00
_cell.angle_beta   90.00
_cell.angle_gamma   90.00
#
_symmetry.space_group_name_H-M   'P 1'
#
loop_
_entity.id
_entity.type
_entity.pdbx_description
1 polymer ?
#
loop_
_entity_poly.entity_id
_entity_poly.type
_entity_poly.pdbx_seq_one_letter_code
_entity_poly.pdbx_strand_id
1 'polypeptide(L)'
;VGSEMCIRDRFVIAGVLLQIVLEFFSHGAEHGHPGHLHTAHTAFPLSLFISLSIHSILEGFPLSHGHNHDLVYGIFVHKLPVAIVLTTFFINSGINKWKTALFLLFFSLMTPLGTYLSSNVPQLIAYHTELSAIVIGIFLHISTVILFENAEGHRFNLLKFLSVCVGFAVAYFT
;
A
#
# COMPACT_ATOMS: atom_id res chain seq x y z
N VAL A 1 -15.55 -5.80 -26.72
CA VAL A 1 -14.12 -5.54 -26.33
C VAL A 1 -13.94 -4.12 -25.81
N GLY A 2 -14.56 -3.07 -26.40
CA GLY A 2 -14.38 -1.68 -25.97
C GLY A 2 -15.04 -1.33 -24.62
N SER A 3 -16.20 -1.86 -24.30
CA SER A 3 -16.93 -1.53 -23.08
C SER A 3 -16.27 -2.09 -21.80
N GLU A 4 -15.69 -3.27 -21.87
CA GLU A 4 -15.04 -3.88 -20.70
C GLU A 4 -13.69 -3.22 -20.34
N MET A 5 -12.96 -2.72 -21.36
CA MET A 5 -11.74 -1.94 -21.10
C MET A 5 -12.08 -0.62 -20.39
N CYS A 6 -13.09 0.11 -20.85
CA CYS A 6 -13.52 1.36 -20.20
C CYS A 6 -14.03 1.15 -18.77
N ILE A 7 -14.61 0.00 -18.45
CA ILE A 7 -15.07 -0.30 -17.08
C ILE A 7 -13.86 -0.52 -16.18
N ARG A 8 -12.87 -1.29 -16.60
CA ARG A 8 -11.65 -1.55 -15.83
C ARG A 8 -10.85 -0.28 -15.56
N ASP A 9 -10.74 0.62 -16.53
CA ASP A 9 -10.05 1.91 -16.37
C ASP A 9 -10.70 2.77 -15.27
N ARG A 10 -12.03 2.73 -15.13
CA ARG A 10 -12.75 3.44 -14.06
C ARG A 10 -12.39 2.90 -12.69
N PHE A 11 -12.21 1.59 -12.55
CA PHE A 11 -11.81 0.98 -11.27
C PHE A 11 -10.35 1.27 -10.92
N VAL A 12 -9.45 1.41 -11.90
CA VAL A 12 -8.08 1.89 -11.65
C VAL A 12 -8.12 3.32 -11.11
N ILE A 13 -8.90 4.21 -11.72
CA ILE A 13 -9.08 5.59 -11.23
C ILE A 13 -9.69 5.59 -9.82
N ALA A 14 -10.68 4.74 -9.57
CA ALA A 14 -11.27 4.59 -8.23
C ALA A 14 -10.23 4.12 -7.21
N GLY A 15 -9.30 3.25 -7.58
CA GLY A 15 -8.18 2.81 -6.74
C GLY A 15 -7.22 3.95 -6.39
N VAL A 16 -6.87 4.79 -7.38
CA VAL A 16 -6.06 6.01 -7.15
C VAL A 16 -6.77 6.94 -6.16
N LEU A 17 -8.07 7.21 -6.37
CA LEU A 17 -8.84 8.07 -5.47
C LEU A 17 -8.96 7.49 -4.06
N LEU A 18 -9.19 6.18 -3.95
CA LEU A 18 -9.25 5.49 -2.66
C LEU A 18 -7.92 5.64 -1.91
N GLN A 19 -6.79 5.47 -2.60
CA GLN A 19 -5.47 5.61 -2.00
C GLN A 19 -5.21 7.05 -1.53
N ILE A 20 -5.61 8.06 -2.30
CA ILE A 20 -5.51 9.48 -1.88
C ILE A 20 -6.31 9.71 -0.59
N VAL A 21 -7.51 9.12 -0.48
CA VAL A 21 -8.33 9.22 0.74
C VAL A 21 -7.65 8.51 1.92
N LEU A 22 -7.09 7.31 1.71
CA LEU A 22 -6.36 6.58 2.76
C LEU A 22 -5.12 7.37 3.21
N GLU A 23 -4.39 7.95 2.28
CA GLU A 23 -3.22 8.79 2.54
C GLU A 23 -3.59 10.06 3.33
N PHE A 24 -4.71 10.69 3.01
CA PHE A 24 -5.21 11.82 3.80
C PHE A 24 -5.43 11.43 5.27
N PHE A 25 -5.98 10.25 5.55
CA PHE A 25 -6.17 9.74 6.90
C PHE A 25 -4.86 9.28 7.58
N SER A 26 -3.88 8.84 6.81
CA SER A 26 -2.56 8.43 7.30
C SER A 26 -1.58 9.60 7.43
N HIS A 27 -1.98 10.83 7.05
CA HIS A 27 -1.13 12.02 7.03
C HIS A 27 0.17 11.84 6.23
N GLY A 28 0.12 11.12 5.12
CA GLY A 28 1.28 10.88 4.24
C GLY A 28 2.35 9.96 4.84
N ALA A 29 2.07 9.27 5.94
CA ALA A 29 3.04 8.41 6.61
C ALA A 29 3.53 7.24 5.75
N GLU A 30 2.76 6.85 4.74
CA GLU A 30 3.12 5.77 3.81
C GLU A 30 4.36 6.07 2.98
N HIS A 31 4.73 7.35 2.83
CA HIS A 31 5.86 7.82 2.05
C HIS A 31 7.10 8.17 2.90
N GLY A 32 7.06 7.87 4.21
CA GLY A 32 8.21 8.03 5.11
C GLY A 32 8.48 9.47 5.55
N HIS A 33 7.60 10.42 5.23
CA HIS A 33 7.64 11.76 5.79
C HIS A 33 6.73 11.86 7.02
N PRO A 34 7.27 11.82 8.25
CA PRO A 34 6.52 12.29 9.39
C PRO A 34 6.35 13.79 9.18
N GLY A 35 5.19 14.21 8.66
CA GLY A 35 4.83 15.62 8.67
C GLY A 35 5.13 16.16 10.06
N HIS A 36 5.68 17.36 10.18
CA HIS A 36 6.14 17.98 11.41
C HIS A 36 5.10 17.86 12.54
N LEU A 37 5.10 16.71 13.22
CA LEU A 37 4.33 16.50 14.45
C LEU A 37 5.04 17.22 15.60
N HIS A 38 5.14 18.55 15.48
CA HIS A 38 5.72 19.41 16.51
C HIS A 38 4.82 19.56 17.76
N THR A 39 3.72 18.83 17.83
CA THR A 39 2.90 18.73 19.04
C THR A 39 2.52 17.28 19.28
N ALA A 40 3.51 16.50 19.67
CA ALA A 40 3.30 15.12 20.09
C ALA A 40 2.55 15.09 21.42
N HIS A 41 1.25 15.09 21.35
CA HIS A 41 0.47 14.43 22.38
C HIS A 41 0.53 12.92 22.11
N THR A 42 0.75 12.15 23.16
CA THR A 42 0.85 10.69 23.28
C THR A 42 -0.39 9.92 22.78
N ALA A 43 -1.03 10.39 21.72
CA ALA A 43 -2.16 9.72 21.12
C ALA A 43 -1.70 8.59 20.23
N PHE A 44 -2.28 7.41 20.41
CA PHE A 44 -2.06 6.26 19.53
C PHE A 44 -2.39 6.64 18.07
N PRO A 45 -1.52 6.38 17.11
CA PRO A 45 -1.75 6.73 15.71
C PRO A 45 -2.78 5.78 15.06
N LEU A 46 -4.01 5.83 15.60
CA LEU A 46 -5.09 4.92 15.21
C LEU A 46 -5.49 5.09 13.75
N SER A 47 -5.58 6.33 13.28
CA SER A 47 -5.95 6.64 11.89
C SER A 47 -4.93 6.05 10.91
N LEU A 48 -3.63 6.20 11.20
CA LEU A 48 -2.55 5.61 10.43
C LEU A 48 -2.65 4.08 10.40
N PHE A 49 -2.83 3.46 11.57
CA PHE A 49 -2.94 2.01 11.68
C PHE A 49 -4.15 1.46 10.91
N ILE A 50 -5.31 2.11 11.00
CA ILE A 50 -6.53 1.71 10.28
C ILE A 50 -6.34 1.88 8.78
N SER A 51 -5.82 3.02 8.33
CA SER A 51 -5.59 3.30 6.90
C SER A 51 -4.66 2.25 6.27
N LEU A 52 -3.50 1.99 6.89
CA LEU A 52 -2.57 0.99 6.43
C LEU A 52 -3.13 -0.44 6.51
N SER A 53 -3.99 -0.73 7.50
CA SER A 53 -4.64 -2.04 7.60
C SER A 53 -5.63 -2.26 6.46
N ILE A 54 -6.44 -1.25 6.11
CA ILE A 54 -7.36 -1.31 4.97
C ILE A 54 -6.57 -1.51 3.67
N HIS A 55 -5.54 -0.70 3.45
CA HIS A 55 -4.63 -0.84 2.31
C HIS A 55 -4.07 -2.27 2.22
N SER A 56 -3.59 -2.81 3.33
CA SER A 56 -3.03 -4.15 3.44
C SER A 56 -4.04 -5.28 3.14
N ILE A 57 -5.32 -5.11 3.51
CA ILE A 57 -6.39 -6.06 3.15
C ILE A 57 -6.64 -6.03 1.64
N LEU A 58 -6.70 -4.84 1.05
CA LEU A 58 -6.94 -4.67 -0.39
C LEU A 58 -5.83 -5.30 -1.23
N GLU A 59 -4.58 -5.15 -0.84
CA GLU A 59 -3.43 -5.82 -1.49
C GLU A 59 -3.56 -7.34 -1.54
N GLY A 60 -4.28 -7.93 -0.58
CA GLY A 60 -4.51 -9.37 -0.52
C GLY A 60 -5.48 -9.89 -1.59
N PHE A 61 -6.36 -9.05 -2.13
CA PHE A 61 -7.43 -9.48 -3.04
C PHE A 61 -6.92 -10.12 -4.34
N PRO A 62 -5.95 -9.57 -5.06
CA PRO A 62 -5.43 -10.17 -6.29
C PRO A 62 -4.74 -11.51 -6.08
N LEU A 63 -4.28 -11.81 -4.85
CA LEU A 63 -3.56 -13.04 -4.55
C LEU A 63 -4.43 -14.29 -4.53
N SER A 64 -5.76 -14.15 -4.51
CA SER A 64 -6.71 -15.27 -4.37
C SER A 64 -6.87 -16.11 -5.65
N HIS A 65 -6.56 -15.58 -6.84
CA HIS A 65 -6.89 -16.19 -8.12
C HIS A 65 -5.69 -16.43 -9.05
N GLY A 66 -4.48 -16.56 -8.54
CA GLY A 66 -3.32 -16.83 -9.39
C GLY A 66 -2.15 -17.44 -8.64
N HIS A 67 -1.44 -18.35 -9.31
CA HIS A 67 -0.12 -18.80 -8.86
C HIS A 67 0.96 -17.77 -9.26
N ASN A 68 0.65 -16.47 -9.13
CA ASN A 68 1.58 -15.41 -9.47
C ASN A 68 2.56 -15.19 -8.31
N HIS A 69 3.60 -16.02 -8.27
CA HIS A 69 4.67 -15.90 -7.27
C HIS A 69 5.28 -14.50 -7.30
N ASP A 70 5.40 -13.88 -8.47
CA ASP A 70 6.00 -12.55 -8.64
C ASP A 70 5.18 -11.46 -7.94
N LEU A 71 3.84 -11.53 -8.01
CA LEU A 71 2.97 -10.62 -7.28
C LEU A 71 3.11 -10.78 -5.77
N VAL A 72 3.21 -12.02 -5.29
CA VAL A 72 3.45 -12.31 -3.86
C VAL A 72 4.77 -11.73 -3.40
N TYR A 73 5.85 -11.90 -4.17
CA TYR A 73 7.15 -11.32 -3.86
C TYR A 73 7.12 -9.79 -3.89
N GLY A 74 6.45 -9.19 -4.88
CA GLY A 74 6.28 -7.74 -4.96
C GLY A 74 5.60 -7.16 -3.72
N ILE A 75 4.48 -7.76 -3.29
CA ILE A 75 3.75 -7.35 -2.09
C ILE A 75 4.62 -7.56 -0.84
N PHE A 76 5.35 -8.67 -0.73
CA PHE A 76 6.21 -8.93 0.41
C PHE A 76 7.32 -7.87 0.53
N VAL A 77 8.00 -7.55 -0.56
CA VAL A 77 9.06 -6.52 -0.59
C VAL A 77 8.50 -5.14 -0.25
N HIS A 78 7.32 -4.79 -0.80
CA HIS A 78 6.65 -3.53 -0.49
C HIS A 78 6.25 -3.41 0.99
N LYS A 79 5.89 -4.50 1.66
CA LYS A 79 5.52 -4.51 3.07
C LYS A 79 6.65 -4.13 4.02
N LEU A 80 7.89 -4.36 3.66
CA LEU A 80 9.02 -4.05 4.53
C LEU A 80 9.13 -2.55 4.86
N PRO A 81 9.13 -1.62 3.88
CA PRO A 81 9.11 -0.19 4.16
C PRO A 81 7.92 0.24 5.02
N VAL A 82 6.72 -0.26 4.71
CA VAL A 82 5.50 0.06 5.46
C VAL A 82 5.60 -0.38 6.92
N ALA A 83 6.10 -1.58 7.18
CA ALA A 83 6.31 -2.08 8.53
C ALA A 83 7.35 -1.26 9.30
N ILE A 84 8.41 -0.80 8.65
CA ILE A 84 9.42 0.07 9.26
C ILE A 84 8.80 1.42 9.65
N VAL A 85 8.05 2.04 8.76
CA VAL A 85 7.35 3.31 9.02
C VAL A 85 6.39 3.14 10.21
N LEU A 86 5.53 2.12 10.17
CA LEU A 86 4.57 1.87 11.24
C LEU A 86 5.25 1.61 12.60
N THR A 87 6.35 0.84 12.59
CA THR A 87 7.17 0.59 13.79
C THR A 87 7.72 1.89 14.36
N THR A 88 8.29 2.74 13.51
CA THR A 88 8.87 4.02 13.89
C THR A 88 7.81 4.93 14.52
N PHE A 89 6.63 5.00 13.93
CA PHE A 89 5.51 5.77 14.49
C PHE A 89 5.08 5.27 15.87
N PHE A 90 4.93 3.96 16.06
CA PHE A 90 4.53 3.41 17.34
C PHE A 90 5.57 3.65 18.44
N ILE A 91 6.86 3.51 18.13
CA ILE A 91 7.94 3.77 19.08
C ILE A 91 7.99 5.25 19.43
N ASN A 92 7.90 6.14 18.45
CA ASN A 92 7.90 7.59 18.66
C ASN A 92 6.66 8.08 19.42
N SER A 93 5.54 7.37 19.33
CA SER A 93 4.34 7.62 20.14
C SER A 93 4.44 7.07 21.56
N GLY A 94 5.59 6.56 22.00
CA GLY A 94 5.81 6.04 23.35
C GLY A 94 5.16 4.68 23.61
N ILE A 95 4.76 3.96 22.58
CA ILE A 95 4.15 2.63 22.71
C ILE A 95 5.23 1.61 23.08
N ASN A 96 4.94 0.78 24.08
CA ASN A 96 5.85 -0.28 24.51
C ASN A 96 6.14 -1.27 23.35
N LYS A 97 7.39 -1.73 23.26
CA LYS A 97 7.88 -2.67 22.24
C LYS A 97 6.99 -3.90 22.07
N TRP A 98 6.48 -4.48 23.15
CA TRP A 98 5.56 -5.62 23.10
C TRP A 98 4.22 -5.28 22.45
N LYS A 99 3.64 -4.11 22.75
CA LYS A 99 2.42 -3.64 22.10
C LYS A 99 2.68 -3.35 20.62
N THR A 100 3.82 -2.71 20.30
CA THR A 100 4.23 -2.49 18.91
C THR A 100 4.33 -3.81 18.15
N ALA A 101 4.99 -4.82 18.72
CA ALA A 101 5.10 -6.15 18.10
C ALA A 101 3.73 -6.78 17.87
N LEU A 102 2.81 -6.65 18.83
CA LEU A 102 1.44 -7.16 18.71
C LEU A 102 0.66 -6.45 17.58
N PHE A 103 0.75 -5.12 17.47
CA PHE A 103 0.14 -4.37 16.38
C PHE A 103 0.72 -4.73 15.01
N LEU A 104 2.03 -4.93 14.93
CA LEU A 104 2.68 -5.38 13.70
C LEU A 104 2.25 -6.80 13.31
N LEU A 105 2.06 -7.68 14.29
CA LEU A 105 1.51 -9.01 14.06
C LEU A 105 0.08 -8.93 13.49
N PHE A 106 -0.79 -8.12 14.08
CA PHE A 106 -2.13 -7.87 13.52
C PHE A 106 -2.06 -7.30 12.10
N PHE A 107 -1.19 -6.31 11.88
CA PHE A 107 -0.99 -5.72 10.56
C PHE A 107 -0.53 -6.76 9.52
N SER A 108 0.39 -7.66 9.89
CA SER A 108 0.88 -8.71 8.99
C SER A 108 -0.19 -9.71 8.57
N LEU A 109 -1.24 -9.89 9.39
CA LEU A 109 -2.37 -10.77 9.08
C LEU A 109 -3.40 -10.13 8.13
N MET A 110 -3.34 -8.83 7.89
CA MET A 110 -4.34 -8.13 7.06
C MET A 110 -4.28 -8.58 5.60
N THR A 111 -3.11 -8.80 5.01
CA THR A 111 -3.00 -9.31 3.62
C THR A 111 -3.50 -10.76 3.49
N PRO A 112 -3.10 -11.72 4.32
CA PRO A 112 -3.72 -13.05 4.34
C PRO A 112 -5.24 -13.01 4.54
N LEU A 113 -5.73 -12.10 5.41
CA LEU A 113 -7.16 -11.91 5.61
C LEU A 113 -7.84 -11.42 4.33
N GLY A 114 -7.25 -10.46 3.61
CA GLY A 114 -7.74 -9.99 2.31
C GLY A 114 -7.81 -11.13 1.28
N THR A 115 -6.76 -11.93 1.18
CA THR A 115 -6.74 -13.12 0.30
C THR A 115 -7.83 -14.13 0.69
N TYR A 116 -7.99 -14.40 1.97
CA TYR A 116 -9.04 -15.30 2.48
C TYR A 116 -10.44 -14.77 2.16
N LEU A 117 -10.70 -13.49 2.38
CA LEU A 117 -12.01 -12.87 2.07
C LEU A 117 -12.29 -12.94 0.57
N SER A 118 -11.32 -12.60 -0.28
CA SER A 118 -11.46 -12.65 -1.74
C SER A 118 -11.68 -14.06 -2.27
N SER A 119 -11.20 -15.09 -1.57
CA SER A 119 -11.38 -16.50 -1.96
C SER A 119 -12.71 -17.10 -1.52
N ASN A 120 -13.32 -16.60 -0.42
CA ASN A 120 -14.44 -17.27 0.23
C ASN A 120 -15.74 -16.46 0.19
N VAL A 121 -15.69 -15.16 -0.10
CA VAL A 121 -16.89 -14.33 -0.18
C VAL A 121 -17.40 -14.29 -1.63
N PRO A 122 -18.59 -14.84 -1.94
CA PRO A 122 -19.08 -14.96 -3.32
C PRO A 122 -19.13 -13.64 -4.07
N GLN A 123 -19.46 -12.54 -3.39
CA GLN A 123 -19.49 -11.20 -3.97
C GLN A 123 -18.09 -10.73 -4.39
N LEU A 124 -17.07 -10.97 -3.58
CA LEU A 124 -15.70 -10.60 -3.89
C LEU A 124 -15.12 -11.46 -5.02
N ILE A 125 -15.50 -12.74 -5.08
CA ILE A 125 -15.14 -13.62 -6.18
C ILE A 125 -15.74 -13.11 -7.49
N ALA A 126 -17.01 -12.70 -7.48
CA ALA A 126 -17.69 -12.19 -8.67
C ALA A 126 -17.08 -10.90 -9.21
N TYR A 127 -16.55 -10.03 -8.34
CA TYR A 127 -15.93 -8.73 -8.70
C TYR A 127 -14.39 -8.75 -8.61
N HIS A 128 -13.78 -9.93 -8.73
CA HIS A 128 -12.33 -10.08 -8.61
C HIS A 128 -11.53 -9.19 -9.59
N THR A 129 -12.00 -9.07 -10.83
CA THR A 129 -11.33 -8.27 -11.87
C THR A 129 -11.37 -6.77 -11.51
N GLU A 130 -12.49 -6.29 -11.03
CA GLU A 130 -12.70 -4.90 -10.61
C GLU A 130 -11.87 -4.58 -9.37
N LEU A 131 -11.86 -5.48 -8.40
CA LEU A 131 -11.04 -5.35 -7.19
C LEU A 131 -9.55 -5.35 -7.53
N SER A 132 -9.11 -6.21 -8.44
CA SER A 132 -7.73 -6.20 -8.92
C SER A 132 -7.38 -4.88 -9.63
N ALA A 133 -8.29 -4.32 -10.41
CA ALA A 133 -8.09 -3.01 -11.05
C ALA A 133 -7.97 -1.88 -10.02
N ILE A 134 -8.75 -1.91 -8.93
CA ILE A 134 -8.62 -0.97 -7.81
C ILE A 134 -7.21 -1.08 -7.19
N VAL A 135 -6.74 -2.30 -6.93
CA VAL A 135 -5.41 -2.52 -6.33
C VAL A 135 -4.29 -2.03 -7.25
N ILE A 136 -4.42 -2.23 -8.57
CA ILE A 136 -3.49 -1.66 -9.55
C ILE A 136 -3.46 -0.13 -9.43
N GLY A 137 -4.62 0.53 -9.29
CA GLY A 137 -4.71 1.97 -9.07
C GLY A 137 -4.02 2.44 -7.79
N ILE A 138 -4.17 1.69 -6.71
CA ILE A 138 -3.50 1.94 -5.43
C ILE A 138 -1.97 1.90 -5.60
N PHE A 139 -1.43 0.82 -6.19
CA PHE A 139 0.00 0.70 -6.43
C PHE A 139 0.54 1.75 -7.40
N LEU A 140 -0.22 2.10 -8.43
CA LEU A 140 0.15 3.16 -9.36
C LEU A 140 0.28 4.51 -8.65
N HIS A 141 -0.66 4.85 -7.77
CA HIS A 141 -0.60 6.08 -6.98
C HIS A 141 0.65 6.10 -6.10
N ILE A 142 0.87 5.05 -5.30
CA ILE A 142 2.02 4.96 -4.39
C ILE A 142 3.35 5.09 -5.16
N SER A 143 3.49 4.37 -6.28
CA SER A 143 4.72 4.42 -7.07
C SER A 143 4.99 5.79 -7.68
N THR A 144 3.94 6.49 -8.13
CA THR A 144 4.07 7.85 -8.68
C THR A 144 4.38 8.86 -7.60
N VAL A 145 3.75 8.79 -6.43
CA VAL A 145 4.04 9.70 -5.32
C VAL A 145 5.48 9.52 -4.82
N ILE A 146 5.93 8.29 -4.58
CA ILE A 146 7.32 8.03 -4.18
C ILE A 146 8.33 8.59 -5.19
N LEU A 147 8.00 8.54 -6.49
CA LEU A 147 8.87 9.06 -7.54
C LEU A 147 8.95 10.59 -7.52
N PHE A 148 7.82 11.29 -7.31
CA PHE A 148 7.74 12.74 -7.49
C PHE A 148 7.81 13.55 -6.19
N GLU A 149 7.34 13.03 -5.05
CA GLU A 149 7.23 13.78 -3.80
C GLU A 149 8.57 14.19 -3.19
N ASN A 150 9.63 13.46 -3.44
CA ASN A 150 10.95 13.73 -2.86
C ASN A 150 11.82 14.74 -3.64
N ALA A 151 11.22 15.58 -4.43
CA ALA A 151 11.92 16.67 -5.14
C ALA A 151 12.03 17.94 -4.29
N GLU A 152 12.38 17.84 -3.00
CA GLU A 152 12.82 19.01 -2.23
C GLU A 152 14.03 19.63 -2.94
N GLY A 153 13.81 20.77 -3.58
CA GLY A 153 14.83 21.57 -4.26
C GLY A 153 14.99 21.34 -5.77
N HIS A 154 13.97 20.85 -6.48
CA HIS A 154 14.00 20.68 -7.94
C HIS A 154 15.17 19.87 -8.52
N ARG A 155 15.86 19.09 -7.72
CA ARG A 155 16.94 18.21 -8.20
C ARG A 155 16.37 16.85 -8.54
N PHE A 156 16.41 16.52 -9.83
CA PHE A 156 16.11 15.18 -10.33
C PHE A 156 17.01 14.16 -9.61
N ASN A 157 16.41 13.28 -8.81
CA ASN A 157 17.17 12.26 -8.09
C ASN A 157 17.43 11.07 -9.02
N LEU A 158 18.60 11.10 -9.68
CA LEU A 158 19.01 10.05 -10.61
C LEU A 158 18.97 8.65 -9.99
N LEU A 159 19.28 8.52 -8.71
CA LEU A 159 19.29 7.23 -8.01
C LEU A 159 17.85 6.64 -7.95
N LYS A 160 16.85 7.47 -7.67
CA LYS A 160 15.45 7.04 -7.65
C LYS A 160 14.97 6.66 -9.05
N PHE A 161 15.30 7.45 -10.05
CA PHE A 161 14.98 7.14 -11.43
C PHE A 161 15.61 5.80 -11.87
N LEU A 162 16.88 5.58 -11.55
CA LEU A 162 17.56 4.32 -11.84
C LEU A 162 16.91 3.12 -11.12
N SER A 163 16.51 3.28 -9.84
CA SER A 163 15.81 2.20 -9.11
C SER A 163 14.46 1.86 -9.73
N VAL A 164 13.72 2.85 -10.23
CA VAL A 164 12.47 2.61 -10.97
C VAL A 164 12.75 1.87 -12.28
N CYS A 165 13.76 2.31 -13.05
CA CYS A 165 14.16 1.62 -14.29
C CYS A 165 14.58 0.17 -14.03
N VAL A 166 15.34 -0.08 -12.96
CA VAL A 166 15.73 -1.45 -12.56
C VAL A 166 14.49 -2.27 -12.18
N GLY A 167 13.54 -1.70 -11.42
CA GLY A 167 12.28 -2.35 -11.08
C GLY A 167 11.47 -2.74 -12.31
N PHE A 168 11.34 -1.85 -13.29
CA PHE A 168 10.69 -2.15 -14.57
C PHE A 168 11.44 -3.23 -15.37
N ALA A 169 12.76 -3.17 -15.41
CA ALA A 169 13.57 -4.18 -16.10
C ALA A 169 13.37 -5.56 -15.46
N VAL A 170 13.42 -5.66 -14.14
CA VAL A 170 13.15 -6.92 -13.42
C VAL A 170 11.75 -7.42 -13.76
N ALA A 171 10.70 -6.57 -13.65
CA ALA A 171 9.34 -6.97 -13.96
C ALA A 171 9.10 -7.37 -15.43
N TYR A 172 9.92 -6.88 -16.34
CA TYR A 172 9.84 -7.25 -17.77
C TYR A 172 10.45 -8.60 -18.06
N PHE A 173 11.49 -9.02 -17.30
CA PHE A 173 12.22 -10.26 -17.53
C PHE A 173 11.77 -11.43 -16.62
N THR A 174 10.85 -11.21 -15.68
CA THR A 174 10.20 -12.25 -14.86
C THR A 174 8.83 -12.61 -15.38
#